data_a221319dfae79e7fa324a7631f96abca
#
_entry.id   a221319dfae79e7fa324a7631f96abca
#
_cell.length_a   1.000
_cell.length_b   1.000
_cell.length_c   1.000
_cell.angle_alpha   90.00
_cell.angle_beta   90.00
_cell.angle_gamma   90.00
#
_symmetry.space_group_name_H-M   'P 1'
#
loop_
_entity.id
_entity.type
_entity.pdbx_description
1 polymer ?
#
loop_
_entity_poly.entity_id
_entity_poly.type
_entity_poly.pdbx_seq_one_letter_code
_entity_poly.pdbx_strand_id
1 'polypeptide(L)'
;MNLRKKRWMVTGAALAMVASLGLSACGGGGSSSSGGGQAANSETGKNEVTMASRTPNWIFPVSAKGYTQGENGQFIQAMYRPLFAYKSTSDTPYKINLPKSLGTVPEVSEDGLTYTIKLRDDAKWSDGTPVTTRDVEFWWNLVTNNKDEWASYKKGFFPDGADLKIVDEH
;
A
#
# COMPACT_ATOMS: atom_id res chain seq x y z
N MET A 1 -5.53 13.45 -55.06
CA MET A 1 -4.20 13.89 -54.57
C MET A 1 -3.53 12.68 -53.95
N ASN A 2 -2.62 12.07 -54.70
CA ASN A 2 -2.01 10.76 -54.43
C ASN A 2 -0.85 10.90 -53.44
N LEU A 3 -0.89 10.24 -52.32
CA LEU A 3 0.26 10.08 -51.41
C LEU A 3 0.83 8.67 -51.53
N ARG A 4 1.99 8.60 -52.18
CA ARG A 4 2.79 7.40 -52.42
C ARG A 4 3.27 6.77 -51.10
N LYS A 5 2.99 5.48 -50.93
CA LYS A 5 3.62 4.59 -49.97
C LYS A 5 5.08 4.36 -50.33
N LYS A 6 6.01 4.76 -49.49
CA LYS A 6 7.44 4.44 -49.60
C LYS A 6 7.73 3.18 -48.79
N ARG A 7 7.90 2.07 -49.49
CA ARG A 7 8.36 0.79 -48.92
C ARG A 7 9.88 0.88 -48.77
N TRP A 8 10.39 0.72 -47.58
CA TRP A 8 11.81 0.44 -47.36
C TRP A 8 11.95 -1.06 -47.04
N MET A 9 12.63 -1.73 -47.98
CA MET A 9 13.24 -3.04 -47.75
C MET A 9 14.60 -2.78 -47.10
N VAL A 10 14.86 -3.45 -46.01
CA VAL A 10 16.22 -3.62 -45.50
C VAL A 10 16.48 -5.11 -45.40
N THR A 11 17.39 -5.52 -46.21
CA THR A 11 17.95 -6.84 -46.42
C THR A 11 18.74 -7.31 -45.20
N GLY A 12 18.73 -8.61 -44.97
CA GLY A 12 19.31 -9.29 -43.83
C GLY A 12 20.85 -9.26 -43.77
N ALA A 13 21.30 -9.55 -42.56
CA ALA A 13 22.59 -10.18 -42.32
C ALA A 13 22.46 -11.08 -41.08
N ALA A 14 22.48 -12.37 -41.33
CA ALA A 14 22.67 -13.39 -40.33
C ALA A 14 24.12 -13.36 -39.87
N LEU A 15 24.35 -13.28 -38.57
CA LEU A 15 25.62 -13.58 -37.93
C LEU A 15 25.39 -14.54 -36.79
N ALA A 16 25.72 -15.79 -37.07
CA ALA A 16 25.89 -16.83 -36.07
C ALA A 16 27.13 -16.52 -35.22
N MET A 17 27.02 -16.49 -33.92
CA MET A 17 28.15 -16.60 -33.01
C MET A 17 27.97 -17.69 -31.99
N VAL A 18 28.96 -18.51 -32.01
CA VAL A 18 29.27 -19.77 -31.40
C VAL A 18 29.29 -19.65 -29.87
N ALA A 19 28.81 -20.72 -29.27
CA ALA A 19 28.96 -21.04 -27.86
C ALA A 19 30.41 -21.02 -27.37
N SER A 20 30.66 -20.43 -26.22
CA SER A 20 31.80 -20.77 -25.36
C SER A 20 31.35 -20.95 -23.94
N LEU A 21 31.30 -22.23 -23.56
CA LEU A 21 31.29 -22.71 -22.19
C LEU A 21 32.58 -22.29 -21.51
N GLY A 22 32.48 -21.49 -20.49
CA GLY A 22 33.56 -21.15 -19.59
C GLY A 22 33.18 -21.46 -18.15
N LEU A 23 33.48 -22.67 -17.71
CA LEU A 23 33.63 -22.95 -16.28
C LEU A 23 34.83 -22.19 -15.79
N SER A 24 34.66 -21.34 -14.80
CA SER A 24 35.78 -21.05 -13.88
C SER A 24 35.27 -21.02 -12.45
N ALA A 25 35.78 -21.97 -11.72
CA ALA A 25 35.65 -22.13 -10.30
C ALA A 25 36.64 -21.23 -9.56
N CYS A 26 36.26 -20.84 -8.37
CA CYS A 26 37.04 -20.51 -7.19
C CYS A 26 38.14 -19.44 -7.27
N GLY A 27 38.04 -18.50 -6.33
CA GLY A 27 39.22 -17.74 -5.86
C GLY A 27 38.77 -16.52 -5.03
N GLY A 28 39.04 -16.57 -3.77
CA GLY A 28 38.63 -15.65 -2.72
C GLY A 28 39.23 -14.25 -2.81
N GLY A 29 38.71 -13.38 -1.97
CA GLY A 29 39.36 -12.17 -1.48
C GLY A 29 38.66 -10.85 -1.80
N GLY A 30 37.99 -10.30 -0.82
CA GLY A 30 38.12 -8.90 -0.44
C GLY A 30 37.29 -7.84 -1.15
N SER A 31 36.49 -7.15 -0.34
CA SER A 31 36.15 -5.73 -0.38
C SER A 31 34.96 -5.25 -1.19
N SER A 32 33.97 -4.82 -0.41
CA SER A 32 33.08 -3.66 -0.60
C SER A 32 32.50 -3.39 -1.98
N SER A 33 31.21 -3.64 -2.09
CA SER A 33 30.36 -2.77 -2.93
C SER A 33 28.89 -3.03 -2.64
N SER A 34 28.17 -1.92 -2.50
CA SER A 34 26.77 -1.67 -2.80
C SER A 34 25.91 -2.89 -3.17
N GLY A 35 25.08 -3.32 -2.19
CA GLY A 35 24.18 -4.45 -2.36
C GLY A 35 23.01 -4.16 -3.28
N GLY A 36 23.04 -4.78 -4.43
CA GLY A 36 21.84 -5.16 -5.14
C GLY A 36 21.29 -6.40 -4.45
N GLY A 37 20.16 -6.28 -3.78
CA GLY A 37 19.50 -7.40 -3.13
C GLY A 37 19.03 -8.43 -4.15
N GLN A 38 19.74 -9.54 -4.27
CA GLN A 38 19.23 -10.74 -4.90
C GLN A 38 18.10 -11.27 -4.03
N ALA A 39 16.90 -11.33 -4.62
CA ALA A 39 15.82 -12.11 -4.04
C ALA A 39 16.29 -13.56 -3.91
N ALA A 40 16.57 -13.99 -2.69
CA ALA A 40 16.80 -15.38 -2.40
C ALA A 40 15.48 -16.13 -2.65
N ASN A 41 15.43 -16.95 -3.70
CA ASN A 41 14.41 -17.96 -3.85
C ASN A 41 14.58 -18.99 -2.72
N SER A 42 13.91 -18.76 -1.63
CA SER A 42 13.77 -19.73 -0.57
C SER A 42 12.65 -20.70 -0.98
N GLU A 43 13.01 -21.90 -1.40
CA GLU A 43 12.10 -23.04 -1.49
C GLU A 43 11.74 -23.56 -0.08
N THR A 44 11.33 -22.71 0.80
CA THR A 44 10.77 -23.13 2.08
C THR A 44 9.27 -23.12 1.96
N GLY A 45 8.70 -24.28 2.11
CA GLY A 45 7.34 -24.59 1.79
C GLY A 45 6.28 -23.73 2.48
N LYS A 46 5.17 -23.59 1.78
CA LYS A 46 3.82 -23.32 2.26
C LYS A 46 3.64 -22.03 3.07
N ASN A 47 3.27 -20.97 2.40
CA ASN A 47 2.74 -19.74 2.99
C ASN A 47 3.76 -18.83 3.69
N GLU A 48 5.04 -18.92 3.37
CA GLU A 48 6.08 -18.02 3.86
C GLU A 48 6.44 -16.99 2.78
N VAL A 49 6.49 -15.71 3.16
CA VAL A 49 6.98 -14.62 2.33
C VAL A 49 8.17 -13.98 3.03
N THR A 50 9.34 -14.10 2.41
CA THR A 50 10.55 -13.44 2.91
C THR A 50 10.77 -12.13 2.15
N MET A 51 10.84 -11.04 2.87
CA MET A 51 11.09 -9.71 2.32
C MET A 51 12.34 -9.09 2.96
N ALA A 52 13.19 -8.50 2.14
CA ALA A 52 14.26 -7.65 2.64
C ALA A 52 13.67 -6.27 2.99
N SER A 53 13.83 -5.86 4.24
CA SER A 53 13.37 -4.56 4.71
C SER A 53 14.36 -3.98 5.72
N ARG A 54 14.36 -2.67 5.87
CA ARG A 54 15.01 -2.03 7.01
C ARG A 54 14.13 -2.18 8.24
N THR A 55 14.69 -1.99 9.41
CA THR A 55 13.92 -1.95 10.64
C THR A 55 12.97 -0.77 10.60
N PRO A 56 11.65 -0.97 10.82
CA PRO A 56 10.73 0.14 10.90
C PRO A 56 11.02 0.98 12.15
N ASN A 57 10.84 2.28 12.07
CA ASN A 57 10.90 3.15 13.25
C ASN A 57 9.51 3.52 13.80
N TRP A 58 8.46 3.03 13.15
CA TRP A 58 7.08 3.27 13.53
C TRP A 58 6.15 2.20 12.96
N ILE A 59 5.25 1.67 13.77
CA ILE A 59 4.32 0.61 13.35
C ILE A 59 2.84 0.96 13.55
N PHE A 60 2.53 2.10 14.18
CA PHE A 60 1.13 2.53 14.31
C PHE A 60 0.60 3.13 13.00
N PRO A 61 -0.71 2.96 12.72
CA PRO A 61 -1.30 3.41 11.45
C PRO A 61 -1.32 4.94 11.27
N VAL A 62 -1.24 5.69 12.36
CA VAL A 62 -1.10 7.15 12.34
C VAL A 62 0.35 7.51 12.60
N SER A 63 1.05 7.99 11.57
CA SER A 63 2.46 8.34 11.68
C SER A 63 2.63 9.75 12.23
N ALA A 64 3.49 9.90 13.24
CA ALA A 64 3.93 11.21 13.71
C ALA A 64 5.02 11.81 12.82
N LYS A 65 5.21 13.13 12.87
CA LYS A 65 6.31 13.82 12.18
C LYS A 65 7.65 13.22 12.59
N GLY A 66 8.53 12.98 11.60
CA GLY A 66 9.82 12.31 11.81
C GLY A 66 9.77 10.77 11.76
N TYR A 67 8.58 10.17 11.72
CA TYR A 67 8.39 8.71 11.70
C TYR A 67 7.71 8.26 10.41
N THR A 68 8.24 8.71 9.26
CA THR A 68 7.63 8.53 7.94
C THR A 68 8.47 7.67 6.99
N GLN A 69 9.29 6.77 7.53
CA GLN A 69 10.08 5.86 6.69
C GLN A 69 9.17 4.97 5.84
N GLY A 70 9.56 4.76 4.58
CA GLY A 70 8.77 3.97 3.63
C GLY A 70 8.51 2.53 4.08
N GLU A 71 9.45 1.96 4.82
CA GLU A 71 9.37 0.61 5.39
C GLU A 71 8.21 0.46 6.38
N ASN A 72 7.86 1.53 7.10
CA ASN A 72 6.75 1.52 8.06
C ASN A 72 5.42 1.10 7.39
N GLY A 73 5.20 1.55 6.15
CA GLY A 73 3.99 1.25 5.40
C GLY A 73 3.77 -0.24 5.16
N GLN A 74 4.83 -1.02 4.96
CA GLN A 74 4.73 -2.46 4.75
C GLN A 74 4.21 -3.16 6.01
N PHE A 75 4.71 -2.79 7.17
CA PHE A 75 4.27 -3.34 8.46
C PHE A 75 2.85 -2.88 8.79
N ILE A 76 2.55 -1.60 8.63
CA ILE A 76 1.21 -1.06 8.87
C ILE A 76 0.18 -1.77 7.99
N GLN A 77 0.44 -1.95 6.71
CA GLN A 77 -0.47 -2.64 5.79
C GLN A 77 -0.64 -4.13 6.08
N ALA A 78 0.39 -4.78 6.65
CA ALA A 78 0.31 -6.19 7.04
C ALA A 78 -0.44 -6.39 8.37
N MET A 79 -0.37 -5.42 9.28
CA MET A 79 -0.90 -5.52 10.65
C MET A 79 -2.32 -4.97 10.78
N TYR A 80 -2.67 -3.94 10.01
CA TYR A 80 -3.93 -3.22 10.20
C TYR A 80 -4.80 -3.28 8.95
N ARG A 81 -6.10 -3.51 9.18
CA ARG A 81 -7.12 -3.41 8.15
C ARG A 81 -7.65 -1.97 8.09
N PRO A 82 -7.62 -1.31 6.95
CA PRO A 82 -8.12 0.07 6.83
C PRO A 82 -9.65 0.13 6.84
N LEU A 83 -10.20 1.28 7.18
CA LEU A 83 -11.63 1.56 7.03
C LEU A 83 -12.06 1.33 5.57
N PHE A 84 -11.29 1.84 4.61
CA PHE A 84 -11.48 1.59 3.19
C PHE A 84 -10.19 1.10 2.55
N ALA A 85 -10.19 -0.13 2.06
CA ALA A 85 -9.18 -0.64 1.14
C ALA A 85 -9.62 -0.39 -0.30
N TYR A 86 -8.71 -0.09 -1.19
CA TYR A 86 -9.01 0.14 -2.60
C TYR A 86 -8.42 -0.97 -3.47
N LYS A 87 -9.12 -1.30 -4.55
CA LYS A 87 -8.58 -2.16 -5.60
C LYS A 87 -7.65 -1.33 -6.47
N SER A 88 -6.45 -1.84 -6.67
CA SER A 88 -5.50 -1.29 -7.63
C SER A 88 -5.58 -2.12 -8.92
N THR A 89 -6.58 -1.86 -9.74
CA THR A 89 -6.67 -2.42 -11.10
C THR A 89 -6.67 -1.28 -12.11
N SER A 90 -6.09 -1.50 -13.29
CA SER A 90 -6.04 -0.50 -14.36
C SER A 90 -7.42 0.00 -14.77
N ASP A 91 -8.45 -0.85 -14.65
CA ASP A 91 -9.78 -0.58 -15.18
C ASP A 91 -10.73 0.09 -14.19
N THR A 92 -10.43 0.01 -12.89
CA THR A 92 -11.25 0.62 -11.83
C THR A 92 -10.37 1.15 -10.71
N PRO A 93 -9.61 2.23 -10.95
CA PRO A 93 -8.87 2.88 -9.89
C PRO A 93 -9.87 3.39 -8.83
N TYR A 94 -9.53 3.24 -7.57
CA TYR A 94 -10.29 3.74 -6.42
C TYR A 94 -11.60 3.02 -6.08
N LYS A 95 -11.89 1.87 -6.67
CA LYS A 95 -13.03 1.06 -6.21
C LYS A 95 -12.73 0.44 -4.85
N ILE A 96 -13.64 0.63 -3.89
CA ILE A 96 -13.51 0.04 -2.55
C ILE A 96 -13.48 -1.49 -2.66
N ASN A 97 -12.51 -2.08 -1.99
CA ASN A 97 -12.36 -3.53 -1.85
C ASN A 97 -13.04 -3.97 -0.54
N LEU A 98 -14.34 -4.19 -0.58
CA LEU A 98 -15.14 -4.53 0.60
C LEU A 98 -14.57 -5.70 1.42
N PRO A 99 -14.12 -6.82 0.83
CA PRO A 99 -13.52 -7.92 1.61
C PRO A 99 -12.29 -7.51 2.45
N LYS A 100 -11.59 -6.45 2.07
CA LYS A 100 -10.40 -5.93 2.77
C LYS A 100 -10.66 -4.67 3.58
N SER A 101 -11.89 -4.15 3.56
CA SER A 101 -12.30 -2.94 4.28
C SER A 101 -12.99 -3.28 5.60
N LEU A 102 -12.90 -2.40 6.59
CA LEU A 102 -13.72 -2.44 7.79
C LEU A 102 -15.08 -1.80 7.56
N GLY A 103 -15.13 -0.75 6.72
CA GLY A 103 -16.37 -0.06 6.38
C GLY A 103 -17.04 -0.60 5.12
N THR A 104 -18.33 -0.36 5.00
CA THR A 104 -19.13 -0.58 3.79
C THR A 104 -19.00 0.62 2.86
N VAL A 105 -19.61 0.56 1.66
CA VAL A 105 -19.67 1.72 0.78
C VAL A 105 -20.45 2.84 1.48
N PRO A 106 -19.89 4.05 1.59
CA PRO A 106 -20.58 5.17 2.24
C PRO A 106 -21.88 5.53 1.51
N GLU A 107 -22.92 5.80 2.28
CA GLU A 107 -24.12 6.47 1.80
C GLU A 107 -23.87 7.98 1.86
N VAL A 108 -24.13 8.68 0.77
CA VAL A 108 -23.89 10.13 0.66
C VAL A 108 -25.23 10.85 0.58
N SER A 109 -25.42 11.89 1.39
CA SER A 109 -26.61 12.73 1.35
C SER A 109 -26.73 13.47 0.00
N GLU A 110 -27.95 13.92 -0.35
CA GLU A 110 -28.20 14.61 -1.62
C GLU A 110 -27.37 15.89 -1.78
N ASP A 111 -27.07 16.58 -0.69
CA ASP A 111 -26.22 17.78 -0.68
C ASP A 111 -24.72 17.47 -0.71
N GLY A 112 -24.35 16.19 -0.63
CA GLY A 112 -22.96 15.74 -0.64
C GLY A 112 -22.14 16.06 0.63
N LEU A 113 -22.80 16.53 1.69
CA LEU A 113 -22.12 17.00 2.90
C LEU A 113 -22.08 15.96 4.03
N THR A 114 -22.95 14.95 3.99
CA THR A 114 -23.00 13.89 5.00
C THR A 114 -22.67 12.54 4.38
N TYR A 115 -21.73 11.84 5.00
CA TYR A 115 -21.31 10.51 4.64
C TYR A 115 -21.65 9.56 5.79
N THR A 116 -22.61 8.66 5.58
CA THR A 116 -22.94 7.61 6.54
C THR A 116 -22.15 6.36 6.20
N ILE A 117 -21.38 5.89 7.15
CA ILE A 117 -20.48 4.74 7.00
C ILE A 117 -20.90 3.69 8.04
N LYS A 118 -21.14 2.47 7.59
CA LYS A 118 -21.40 1.32 8.45
C LYS A 118 -20.15 0.47 8.56
N LEU A 119 -19.83 0.05 9.76
CA LEU A 119 -18.77 -0.93 9.98
C LEU A 119 -19.32 -2.34 9.79
N ARG A 120 -18.41 -3.28 9.53
CA ARG A 120 -18.72 -4.70 9.52
C ARG A 120 -18.89 -5.18 10.95
N ASP A 121 -19.96 -5.93 11.21
CA ASP A 121 -20.27 -6.55 12.50
C ASP A 121 -19.40 -7.77 12.82
N ASP A 122 -18.75 -8.37 11.81
CA ASP A 122 -17.87 -9.54 11.96
C ASP A 122 -16.39 -9.19 12.21
N ALA A 123 -16.04 -7.89 12.21
CA ALA A 123 -14.67 -7.45 12.39
C ALA A 123 -14.24 -7.55 13.86
N LYS A 124 -13.02 -8.11 14.06
CA LYS A 124 -12.44 -8.27 15.39
C LYS A 124 -10.98 -7.88 15.42
N TRP A 125 -10.55 -7.40 16.55
CA TRP A 125 -9.14 -7.25 16.89
C TRP A 125 -8.48 -8.63 17.08
N SER A 126 -7.15 -8.66 17.13
CA SER A 126 -6.38 -9.91 17.30
C SER A 126 -6.61 -10.61 18.62
N ASP A 127 -7.11 -9.91 19.64
CA ASP A 127 -7.51 -10.47 20.94
C ASP A 127 -8.95 -10.99 20.96
N GLY A 128 -9.67 -10.86 19.85
CA GLY A 128 -11.06 -11.30 19.70
C GLY A 128 -12.12 -10.27 20.06
N THR A 129 -11.73 -9.09 20.54
CA THR A 129 -12.70 -8.01 20.82
C THR A 129 -13.29 -7.45 19.51
N PRO A 130 -14.57 -7.06 19.48
CA PRO A 130 -15.17 -6.49 18.29
C PRO A 130 -14.56 -5.12 17.95
N VAL A 131 -14.41 -4.84 16.65
CA VAL A 131 -14.11 -3.49 16.15
C VAL A 131 -15.41 -2.72 16.08
N THR A 132 -15.45 -1.55 16.69
CA THR A 132 -16.66 -0.73 16.79
C THR A 132 -16.42 0.71 16.35
N THR A 133 -17.49 1.49 16.29
CA THR A 133 -17.42 2.93 16.01
C THR A 133 -16.61 3.73 17.03
N ARG A 134 -16.41 3.19 18.26
CA ARG A 134 -15.50 3.79 19.25
C ARG A 134 -14.04 3.80 18.78
N ASP A 135 -13.63 2.80 18.01
CA ASP A 135 -12.28 2.74 17.43
C ASP A 135 -12.10 3.83 16.37
N VAL A 136 -13.15 4.11 15.60
CA VAL A 136 -13.18 5.20 14.62
C VAL A 136 -13.17 6.56 15.31
N GLU A 137 -13.96 6.71 16.38
CA GLU A 137 -13.99 7.91 17.21
C GLU A 137 -12.62 8.20 17.86
N PHE A 138 -11.99 7.16 18.38
CA PHE A 138 -10.63 7.28 18.92
C PHE A 138 -9.65 7.82 17.87
N TRP A 139 -9.66 7.25 16.66
CA TRP A 139 -8.82 7.72 15.56
C TRP A 139 -9.12 9.18 15.20
N TRP A 140 -10.41 9.52 15.07
CA TRP A 140 -10.84 10.89 14.76
C TRP A 140 -10.33 11.90 15.79
N ASN A 141 -10.55 11.61 17.05
CA ASN A 141 -10.10 12.46 18.16
C ASN A 141 -8.56 12.57 18.19
N LEU A 142 -7.86 11.46 17.97
CA LEU A 142 -6.40 11.46 17.92
C LEU A 142 -5.88 12.40 16.84
N VAL A 143 -6.36 12.30 15.61
CA VAL A 143 -5.83 13.10 14.49
C VAL A 143 -6.32 14.54 14.50
N THR A 144 -7.55 14.80 14.96
CA THR A 144 -8.08 16.17 15.01
C THR A 144 -7.49 17.01 16.15
N ASN A 145 -7.20 16.37 17.27
CA ASN A 145 -6.58 17.03 18.43
C ASN A 145 -5.04 17.18 18.30
N ASN A 146 -4.41 16.40 17.43
CA ASN A 146 -2.96 16.39 17.25
C ASN A 146 -2.54 16.69 15.81
N LYS A 147 -3.23 17.62 15.15
CA LYS A 147 -3.00 17.97 13.73
C LYS A 147 -1.55 18.33 13.45
N ASP A 148 -0.92 19.07 14.35
CA ASP A 148 0.46 19.54 14.16
C ASP A 148 1.50 18.43 14.26
N GLU A 149 1.19 17.36 14.98
CA GLU A 149 2.08 16.21 15.14
C GLU A 149 1.83 15.11 14.08
N TRP A 150 0.67 15.10 13.44
CA TRP A 150 0.34 14.10 12.44
C TRP A 150 1.08 14.37 11.12
N ALA A 151 1.90 13.39 10.69
CA ALA A 151 2.78 13.55 9.53
C ALA A 151 2.04 13.76 8.20
N SER A 152 0.85 13.19 8.06
CA SER A 152 0.05 13.30 6.82
C SER A 152 -0.88 14.51 6.80
N TYR A 153 -0.96 15.27 7.91
CA TYR A 153 -1.84 16.42 7.96
C TYR A 153 -1.36 17.53 7.04
N LYS A 154 -2.30 18.10 6.30
CA LYS A 154 -2.13 19.34 5.53
C LYS A 154 -3.32 20.25 5.81
N LYS A 155 -3.10 21.56 5.80
CA LYS A 155 -4.19 22.53 5.93
C LYS A 155 -5.26 22.26 4.88
N GLY A 156 -6.52 22.19 5.30
CA GLY A 156 -7.66 21.84 4.44
C GLY A 156 -7.87 20.34 4.23
N PHE A 157 -7.12 19.48 4.92
CA PHE A 157 -7.34 18.02 4.89
C PHE A 157 -8.74 17.65 5.41
N PHE A 158 -9.15 18.28 6.49
CA PHE A 158 -10.56 18.27 6.92
C PHE A 158 -11.21 19.58 6.50
N PRO A 159 -12.41 19.55 5.89
CA PRO A 159 -13.20 20.76 5.66
C PRO A 159 -13.47 21.52 6.97
N ASP A 160 -13.63 22.82 6.90
CA ASP A 160 -14.01 23.61 8.06
C ASP A 160 -15.38 23.17 8.55
N GLY A 161 -15.49 22.90 9.85
CA GLY A 161 -16.73 22.38 10.45
C GLY A 161 -16.98 20.89 10.25
N ALA A 162 -16.00 20.14 9.70
CA ALA A 162 -16.12 18.69 9.64
C ALA A 162 -16.19 18.10 11.05
N ASP A 163 -17.15 17.23 11.28
CA ASP A 163 -17.40 16.56 12.55
C ASP A 163 -17.69 15.08 12.35
N LEU A 164 -17.48 14.28 13.39
CA LEU A 164 -17.82 12.88 13.45
C LEU A 164 -18.96 12.67 14.44
N LYS A 165 -20.05 12.09 13.95
CA LYS A 165 -21.18 11.70 14.78
C LYS A 165 -21.30 10.18 14.83
N ILE A 166 -21.23 9.61 16.01
CA ILE A 166 -21.49 8.20 16.26
C ILE A 166 -23.02 8.01 16.39
N VAL A 167 -23.57 7.08 15.63
CA VAL A 167 -25.00 6.76 15.62
C VAL A 167 -25.27 5.49 16.44
N ASP A 168 -24.45 4.44 16.21
CA ASP A 168 -24.54 3.16 16.91
C ASP A 168 -23.15 2.49 16.94
N GLU A 169 -23.09 1.21 17.31
CA GLU A 169 -21.83 0.47 17.45
C GLU A 169 -21.20 0.08 16.10
N HIS A 170 -21.94 0.05 15.01
CA HIS A 170 -21.49 -0.34 13.66
C HIS A 170 -22.07 0.58 12.60
#